data_4dd5e834a184c884e125428a542e7aec
#
_entry.id   4dd5e834a184c884e125428a542e7aec
#
_cell.length_a   1.000
_cell.length_b   1.000
_cell.length_c   1.000
_cell.angle_alpha   90.00
_cell.angle_beta   90.00
_cell.angle_gamma   90.00
#
_symmetry.space_group_name_H-M   'P 1'
#
loop_
_entity.id
_entity.type
_entity.pdbx_description
1 polymer ?
#
loop_
_entity_poly.entity_id
_entity_poly.type
_entity_poly.pdbx_seq_one_letter_code
_entity_poly.pdbx_strand_id
1 'polypeptide(L)'
;KGVTLTDNGRMLMPYIQEMTNQKDKLRQAAFNINHKIEGKLRIGSFSSVTAMWMPEVIHYFNRNYPQVEVQIFDGNYDEIRDWIIHGQVDCGFLSSIVADNLKFYPLCEDPLCAVMQKNHPLAEKKSVRLEELLEYPFIIETPGCDNDILHLLERCGKEPKTSYSF
;
A
#
# COMPACT_ATOMS: atom_id res chain seq x y z
N LYS A 1 -6.75 -9.88 30.09
CA LYS A 1 -6.57 -8.44 30.35
C LYS A 1 -5.35 -8.01 29.55
N GLY A 2 -5.55 -7.18 28.49
CA GLY A 2 -4.46 -6.63 27.69
C GLY A 2 -3.80 -5.43 28.37
N VAL A 3 -2.59 -5.09 27.93
CA VAL A 3 -1.88 -3.86 28.31
C VAL A 3 -2.09 -2.86 27.18
N THR A 4 -2.42 -1.61 27.53
CA THR A 4 -2.54 -0.50 26.58
C THR A 4 -1.51 0.58 26.89
N LEU A 5 -1.06 1.28 25.86
CA LEU A 5 -0.15 2.42 26.04
C LEU A 5 -0.89 3.58 26.72
N THR A 6 -0.19 4.24 27.64
CA THR A 6 -0.60 5.54 28.18
C THR A 6 -0.50 6.62 27.08
N ASP A 7 -1.07 7.80 27.29
CA ASP A 7 -0.96 8.91 26.33
C ASP A 7 0.49 9.32 26.08
N ASN A 8 1.28 9.41 27.16
CA ASN A 8 2.73 9.66 27.06
C ASN A 8 3.44 8.51 26.30
N GLY A 9 3.02 7.26 26.52
CA GLY A 9 3.53 6.10 25.80
C GLY A 9 3.25 6.19 24.30
N ARG A 10 2.05 6.62 23.91
CA ARG A 10 1.69 6.86 22.49
C ARG A 10 2.53 7.98 21.87
N MET A 11 2.78 9.06 22.60
CA MET A 11 3.63 10.17 22.12
C MET A 11 5.11 9.77 21.95
N LEU A 12 5.61 8.87 22.79
CA LEU A 12 7.01 8.42 22.73
C LEU A 12 7.24 7.26 21.75
N MET A 13 6.19 6.52 21.40
CA MET A 13 6.30 5.33 20.56
C MET A 13 6.97 5.59 19.20
N PRO A 14 6.67 6.68 18.44
CA PRO A 14 7.34 6.97 17.19
C PRO A 14 8.87 7.11 17.36
N TYR A 15 9.33 7.76 18.40
CA TYR A 15 10.77 7.93 18.68
C TYR A 15 11.44 6.60 19.04
N ILE A 16 10.75 5.73 19.79
CA ILE A 16 11.25 4.39 20.12
C ILE A 16 11.35 3.54 18.86
N GLN A 17 10.36 3.63 17.98
CA GLN A 17 10.37 2.95 16.68
C GLN A 17 11.53 3.43 15.81
N GLU A 18 11.73 4.74 15.72
CA GLU A 18 12.84 5.32 14.97
C GLU A 18 14.20 4.85 15.49
N MET A 19 14.41 4.84 16.79
CA MET A 19 15.63 4.30 17.40
C MET A 19 15.85 2.83 17.04
N THR A 20 14.79 2.03 17.07
CA THR A 20 14.86 0.61 16.70
C THR A 20 15.21 0.44 15.21
N ASN A 21 14.61 1.25 14.34
CA ASN A 21 14.90 1.27 12.92
C ASN A 21 16.36 1.68 12.63
N GLN A 22 16.87 2.69 13.31
CA GLN A 22 18.28 3.11 13.17
C GLN A 22 19.25 2.02 13.63
N LYS A 23 18.91 1.30 14.69
CA LYS A 23 19.70 0.14 15.13
C LYS A 23 19.73 -0.95 14.04
N ASP A 24 18.59 -1.25 13.41
CA ASP A 24 18.52 -2.26 12.35
C ASP A 24 19.30 -1.81 11.11
N LYS A 25 19.20 -0.53 10.71
CA LYS A 25 19.99 0.06 9.62
C LYS A 25 21.50 -0.03 9.89
N LEU A 26 21.94 0.24 11.14
CA LEU A 26 23.32 0.11 11.53
C LEU A 26 23.82 -1.34 11.41
N ARG A 27 23.00 -2.30 11.87
CA ARG A 27 23.33 -3.73 11.74
C ARG A 27 23.45 -4.13 10.27
N GLN A 28 22.51 -3.69 9.43
CA GLN A 28 22.52 -3.98 8.00
C GLN A 28 23.73 -3.35 7.30
N ALA A 29 24.10 -2.13 7.66
CA ALA A 29 25.32 -1.50 7.15
C ALA A 29 26.59 -2.30 7.56
N ALA A 30 26.65 -2.80 8.80
CA ALA A 30 27.74 -3.64 9.27
C ALA A 30 27.82 -4.98 8.52
N PHE A 31 26.68 -5.60 8.18
CA PHE A 31 26.64 -6.82 7.38
C PHE A 31 27.10 -6.57 5.94
N ASN A 32 26.71 -5.44 5.34
CA ASN A 32 27.15 -5.06 4.00
C ASN A 32 28.68 -4.88 3.89
N ILE A 33 29.32 -4.38 4.95
CA ILE A 33 30.78 -4.28 5.02
C ILE A 33 31.44 -5.67 4.94
N ASN A 34 30.79 -6.69 5.49
CA ASN A 34 31.27 -8.08 5.51
C ASN A 34 30.79 -8.90 4.29
N HIS A 35 30.18 -8.28 3.27
CA HIS A 35 29.61 -8.93 2.09
C HIS A 35 28.57 -10.03 2.41
N LYS A 36 27.95 -9.98 3.56
CA LYS A 36 26.84 -10.87 3.94
C LYS A 36 25.51 -10.17 3.73
N ILE A 37 24.62 -10.78 2.96
CA ILE A 37 23.24 -10.34 2.82
C ILE A 37 22.40 -11.18 3.77
N GLU A 38 22.15 -10.62 4.95
CA GLU A 38 21.33 -11.25 6.01
C GLU A 38 20.55 -10.17 6.76
N GLY A 39 19.46 -10.55 7.42
CA GLY A 39 18.63 -9.65 8.22
C GLY A 39 17.15 -9.76 7.89
N LYS A 40 16.42 -8.68 8.11
CA LYS A 40 14.98 -8.61 7.86
C LYS A 40 14.69 -7.65 6.73
N LEU A 41 13.80 -8.06 5.83
CA LEU A 41 13.21 -7.22 4.80
C LEU A 41 11.71 -7.08 5.10
N ARG A 42 11.29 -5.88 5.47
CA ARG A 42 9.90 -5.56 5.82
C ARG A 42 9.23 -4.87 4.63
N ILE A 43 8.17 -5.46 4.13
CA ILE A 43 7.46 -5.00 2.93
C ILE A 43 6.03 -4.65 3.31
N GLY A 44 5.62 -3.40 3.07
CA GLY A 44 4.21 -3.00 3.12
C GLY A 44 3.52 -3.40 1.83
N SER A 45 2.40 -4.09 1.92
CA SER A 45 1.66 -4.59 0.76
C SER A 45 0.16 -4.55 1.04
N PHE A 46 -0.63 -4.43 0.00
CA PHE A 46 -2.08 -4.58 0.08
C PHE A 46 -2.52 -5.93 -0.50
N SER A 47 -3.69 -6.40 -0.08
CA SER A 47 -4.11 -7.80 -0.22
C SER A 47 -3.98 -8.37 -1.63
N SER A 48 -4.29 -7.61 -2.70
CA SER A 48 -4.18 -8.11 -4.09
C SER A 48 -2.72 -8.34 -4.50
N VAL A 49 -1.81 -7.42 -4.18
CA VAL A 49 -0.37 -7.57 -4.43
C VAL A 49 0.21 -8.69 -3.57
N THR A 50 -0.20 -8.77 -2.30
CA THR A 50 0.21 -9.86 -1.41
C THR A 50 -0.15 -11.22 -2.00
N ALA A 51 -1.37 -11.37 -2.50
CA ALA A 51 -1.83 -12.64 -3.08
C ALA A 51 -1.13 -13.00 -4.41
N MET A 52 -0.89 -12.01 -5.27
CA MET A 52 -0.41 -12.25 -6.63
C MET A 52 1.12 -12.29 -6.75
N TRP A 53 1.83 -11.41 -6.05
CA TRP A 53 3.28 -11.22 -6.27
C TRP A 53 4.15 -11.75 -5.14
N MET A 54 3.68 -11.70 -3.89
CA MET A 54 4.50 -12.09 -2.74
C MET A 54 4.94 -13.55 -2.74
N PRO A 55 4.16 -14.53 -3.22
CA PRO A 55 4.64 -15.92 -3.30
C PRO A 55 5.94 -16.07 -4.11
N GLU A 56 6.04 -15.41 -5.27
CA GLU A 56 7.25 -15.44 -6.11
C GLU A 56 8.41 -14.68 -5.46
N VAL A 57 8.14 -13.53 -4.86
CA VAL A 57 9.15 -12.74 -4.13
C VAL A 57 9.74 -13.55 -2.97
N ILE A 58 8.88 -14.17 -2.14
CA ILE A 58 9.33 -15.02 -1.02
C ILE A 58 10.16 -16.20 -1.53
N HIS A 59 9.69 -16.87 -2.60
CA HIS A 59 10.43 -17.98 -3.18
C HIS A 59 11.81 -17.54 -3.69
N TYR A 60 11.90 -16.40 -4.35
CA TYR A 60 13.16 -15.82 -4.83
C TYR A 60 14.13 -15.54 -3.68
N PHE A 61 13.66 -14.90 -2.60
CA PHE A 61 14.50 -14.59 -1.44
C PHE A 61 14.95 -15.86 -0.72
N ASN A 62 14.06 -16.82 -0.49
CA ASN A 62 14.40 -18.09 0.17
C ASN A 62 15.48 -18.87 -0.60
N ARG A 63 15.47 -18.79 -1.93
CA ARG A 63 16.44 -19.48 -2.78
C ARG A 63 17.78 -18.76 -2.87
N ASN A 64 17.77 -17.42 -3.04
CA ASN A 64 18.98 -16.67 -3.34
C ASN A 64 19.60 -15.99 -2.10
N TYR A 65 18.77 -15.72 -1.09
CA TYR A 65 19.15 -15.01 0.14
C TYR A 65 18.54 -15.69 1.37
N PRO A 66 18.89 -16.95 1.66
CA PRO A 66 18.24 -17.75 2.72
C PRO A 66 18.42 -17.20 4.13
N GLN A 67 19.32 -16.24 4.33
CA GLN A 67 19.55 -15.55 5.60
C GLN A 67 18.74 -14.25 5.74
N VAL A 68 17.91 -13.91 4.73
CA VAL A 68 16.99 -12.76 4.77
C VAL A 68 15.59 -13.24 5.15
N GLU A 69 15.11 -12.77 6.28
CA GLU A 69 13.73 -12.98 6.72
C GLU A 69 12.82 -11.94 6.05
N VAL A 70 11.95 -12.36 5.14
CA VAL A 70 10.96 -11.49 4.51
C VAL A 70 9.72 -11.43 5.39
N GLN A 71 9.33 -10.21 5.79
CA GLN A 71 8.13 -9.94 6.58
C GLN A 71 7.18 -9.06 5.76
N ILE A 72 5.91 -9.45 5.65
CA ILE A 72 4.89 -8.73 4.90
C ILE A 72 3.92 -8.09 5.91
N PHE A 73 3.63 -6.83 5.71
CA PHE A 73 2.66 -6.04 6.46
C PHE A 73 1.52 -5.70 5.51
N ASP A 74 0.33 -6.24 5.78
CA ASP A 74 -0.86 -5.98 4.97
C ASP A 74 -1.58 -4.74 5.49
N GLY A 75 -1.89 -3.80 4.58
CA GLY A 75 -2.55 -2.54 4.90
C GLY A 75 -3.03 -1.80 3.67
N ASN A 76 -3.70 -0.66 3.88
CA ASN A 76 -4.10 0.25 2.83
C ASN A 76 -2.96 1.22 2.43
N TYR A 77 -3.18 2.05 1.41
CA TYR A 77 -2.15 2.96 0.90
C TYR A 77 -1.66 3.96 1.95
N ASP A 78 -2.56 4.50 2.77
CA ASP A 78 -2.19 5.48 3.80
C ASP A 78 -1.36 4.83 4.91
N GLU A 79 -1.76 3.63 5.36
CA GLU A 79 -1.00 2.86 6.35
C GLU A 79 0.39 2.50 5.82
N ILE A 80 0.49 1.99 4.58
CA ILE A 80 1.78 1.62 3.97
C ILE A 80 2.67 2.85 3.83
N ARG A 81 2.12 3.99 3.38
CA ARG A 81 2.85 5.24 3.29
C ARG A 81 3.39 5.67 4.64
N ASP A 82 2.55 5.65 5.67
CA ASP A 82 2.94 6.00 7.03
C ASP A 82 4.02 5.04 7.58
N TRP A 83 3.90 3.75 7.33
CA TRP A 83 4.92 2.77 7.72
C TRP A 83 6.27 3.02 7.04
N ILE A 84 6.27 3.44 5.77
CA ILE A 84 7.52 3.82 5.07
C ILE A 84 8.12 5.08 5.70
N ILE A 85 7.32 6.13 5.92
CA ILE A 85 7.77 7.40 6.49
C ILE A 85 8.37 7.18 7.89
N HIS A 86 7.73 6.37 8.70
CA HIS A 86 8.18 6.07 10.07
C HIS A 86 9.19 4.90 10.13
N GLY A 87 9.58 4.32 8.99
CA GLY A 87 10.54 3.23 8.90
C GLY A 87 10.07 1.92 9.55
N GLN A 88 8.78 1.70 9.67
CA GLN A 88 8.22 0.43 10.14
C GLN A 88 8.38 -0.65 9.06
N VAL A 89 8.35 -0.26 7.80
CA VAL A 89 8.71 -1.11 6.65
C VAL A 89 9.89 -0.50 5.90
N ASP A 90 10.61 -1.33 5.16
CA ASP A 90 11.80 -0.91 4.40
C ASP A 90 11.41 -0.45 2.99
N CYS A 91 10.33 -1.01 2.45
CA CYS A 91 9.69 -0.62 1.20
C CYS A 91 8.21 -1.00 1.22
N GLY A 92 7.45 -0.53 0.23
CA GLY A 92 6.03 -0.88 0.12
C GLY A 92 5.48 -0.61 -1.27
N PHE A 93 4.33 -1.21 -1.56
CA PHE A 93 3.58 -1.02 -2.79
C PHE A 93 2.58 0.11 -2.60
N LEU A 94 2.60 1.08 -3.49
CA LEU A 94 1.73 2.25 -3.46
C LEU A 94 1.31 2.64 -4.87
N SER A 95 0.19 3.30 -4.99
CA SER A 95 -0.15 4.09 -6.17
C SER A 95 0.78 5.29 -6.31
N SER A 96 1.08 5.71 -7.54
CA SER A 96 1.91 6.89 -7.81
C SER A 96 1.31 8.19 -7.24
N ILE A 97 0.00 8.24 -7.07
CA ILE A 97 -0.72 9.40 -6.50
C ILE A 97 -0.41 9.55 -5.01
N VAL A 98 -0.30 8.44 -4.29
CA VAL A 98 -0.08 8.42 -2.84
C VAL A 98 1.40 8.49 -2.47
N ALA A 99 2.29 8.13 -3.40
CA ALA A 99 3.74 8.07 -3.15
C ALA A 99 4.37 9.45 -2.81
N ASP A 100 3.77 10.55 -3.31
CA ASP A 100 4.16 11.93 -3.04
C ASP A 100 5.70 12.13 -3.01
N ASN A 101 6.26 12.50 -1.87
CA ASN A 101 7.70 12.77 -1.67
C ASN A 101 8.56 11.51 -1.43
N LEU A 102 7.99 10.31 -1.54
CA LEU A 102 8.73 9.07 -1.41
C LEU A 102 9.54 8.77 -2.68
N LYS A 103 10.66 8.07 -2.52
CA LYS A 103 11.40 7.54 -3.66
C LYS A 103 10.57 6.42 -4.29
N PHE A 104 10.03 6.68 -5.48
CA PHE A 104 9.10 5.80 -6.17
C PHE A 104 9.74 5.16 -7.41
N TYR A 105 9.48 3.87 -7.61
CA TYR A 105 9.89 3.11 -8.78
C TYR A 105 8.63 2.51 -9.43
N PRO A 106 8.22 2.95 -10.63
CA PRO A 106 7.08 2.38 -11.31
C PRO A 106 7.36 0.92 -11.70
N LEU A 107 6.45 0.02 -11.35
CA LEU A 107 6.54 -1.41 -11.66
C LEU A 107 5.61 -1.80 -12.80
N CYS A 108 4.38 -1.32 -12.77
CA CYS A 108 3.37 -1.56 -13.80
C CYS A 108 2.34 -0.43 -13.81
N GLU A 109 1.56 -0.39 -14.86
CA GLU A 109 0.34 0.41 -14.94
C GLU A 109 -0.84 -0.49 -14.60
N ASP A 110 -1.71 -0.01 -13.73
CA ASP A 110 -2.94 -0.69 -13.34
C ASP A 110 -4.14 0.18 -13.69
N PRO A 111 -4.85 -0.10 -14.80
CA PRO A 111 -5.95 0.72 -15.25
C PRO A 111 -7.15 0.54 -14.32
N LEU A 112 -7.78 1.63 -13.93
CA LEU A 112 -9.06 1.59 -13.22
C LEU A 112 -10.14 1.01 -14.12
N CYS A 113 -10.86 0.01 -13.61
CA CYS A 113 -11.94 -0.67 -14.30
C CYS A 113 -13.27 -0.44 -13.59
N ALA A 114 -14.31 -0.09 -14.34
CA ALA A 114 -15.66 -0.06 -13.83
C ALA A 114 -16.24 -1.49 -13.77
N VAL A 115 -16.65 -1.90 -12.57
CA VAL A 115 -17.33 -3.18 -12.36
C VAL A 115 -18.83 -2.94 -12.28
N MET A 116 -19.60 -3.69 -13.04
CA MET A 116 -21.05 -3.54 -13.11
C MET A 116 -21.76 -4.86 -13.44
N GLN A 117 -23.07 -4.92 -13.22
CA GLN A 117 -23.85 -6.08 -13.59
C GLN A 117 -23.88 -6.25 -15.13
N LYS A 118 -23.96 -7.50 -15.58
CA LYS A 118 -23.93 -7.85 -17.02
C LYS A 118 -25.04 -7.17 -17.84
N ASN A 119 -26.18 -6.89 -17.23
CA ASN A 119 -27.31 -6.21 -17.87
C ASN A 119 -27.32 -4.68 -17.69
N HIS A 120 -26.22 -4.09 -17.17
CA HIS A 120 -26.11 -2.65 -17.03
C HIS A 120 -26.03 -1.97 -18.41
N PRO A 121 -26.67 -0.79 -18.60
CA PRO A 121 -26.67 -0.10 -19.90
C PRO A 121 -25.28 0.20 -20.47
N LEU A 122 -24.26 0.31 -19.61
CA LEU A 122 -22.90 0.58 -20.01
C LEU A 122 -22.04 -0.70 -20.18
N ALA A 123 -22.57 -1.90 -19.87
CA ALA A 123 -21.79 -3.13 -19.80
C ALA A 123 -21.21 -3.60 -21.18
N GLU A 124 -21.82 -3.20 -22.28
CA GLU A 124 -21.35 -3.56 -23.62
C GLU A 124 -20.25 -2.62 -24.14
N LYS A 125 -19.99 -1.51 -23.45
CA LYS A 125 -18.94 -0.56 -23.84
C LYS A 125 -17.57 -1.10 -23.48
N LYS A 126 -16.60 -0.98 -24.38
CA LYS A 126 -15.20 -1.34 -24.13
C LYS A 126 -14.50 -0.38 -23.17
N SER A 127 -14.94 0.86 -23.14
CA SER A 127 -14.48 1.90 -22.20
C SER A 127 -15.64 2.80 -21.84
N VAL A 128 -15.66 3.27 -20.62
CA VAL A 128 -16.71 4.14 -20.09
C VAL A 128 -16.04 5.38 -19.52
N ARG A 129 -16.58 6.55 -19.82
CA ARG A 129 -16.10 7.78 -19.20
C ARG A 129 -16.68 7.92 -17.80
N LEU A 130 -15.93 8.57 -16.92
CA LEU A 130 -16.36 8.77 -15.54
C LEU A 130 -17.70 9.49 -15.45
N GLU A 131 -17.94 10.49 -16.30
CA GLU A 131 -19.20 11.25 -16.33
C GLU A 131 -20.41 10.39 -16.65
N GLU A 132 -20.22 9.33 -17.44
CA GLU A 132 -21.30 8.39 -17.78
C GLU A 132 -21.60 7.45 -16.61
N LEU A 133 -20.57 7.07 -15.84
CA LEU A 133 -20.73 6.25 -14.63
C LEU A 133 -21.47 7.02 -13.53
N LEU A 134 -21.17 8.31 -13.37
CA LEU A 134 -21.76 9.16 -12.33
C LEU A 134 -23.27 9.43 -12.52
N GLU A 135 -23.84 9.09 -13.68
CA GLU A 135 -25.29 9.12 -13.90
C GLU A 135 -26.03 7.99 -13.18
N TYR A 136 -25.32 6.98 -12.70
CA TYR A 136 -25.85 5.81 -12.00
C TYR A 136 -25.39 5.79 -10.54
N PRO A 137 -26.07 5.01 -9.68
CA PRO A 137 -25.59 4.77 -8.31
C PRO A 137 -24.17 4.19 -8.33
N PHE A 138 -23.29 4.75 -7.54
CA PHE A 138 -21.87 4.46 -7.53
C PHE A 138 -21.43 3.90 -6.19
N ILE A 139 -20.60 2.87 -6.20
CA ILE A 139 -20.04 2.26 -5.00
C ILE A 139 -18.55 2.59 -4.98
N ILE A 140 -18.11 3.18 -3.87
CA ILE A 140 -16.70 3.51 -3.63
C ILE A 140 -16.16 2.52 -2.60
N GLU A 141 -14.95 2.04 -2.82
CA GLU A 141 -14.26 1.15 -1.89
C GLU A 141 -14.00 1.83 -0.53
N THR A 142 -13.61 1.04 0.45
CA THR A 142 -13.28 1.51 1.80
C THR A 142 -12.19 2.58 1.80
N PRO A 143 -12.29 3.61 2.67
CA PRO A 143 -11.26 4.65 2.80
C PRO A 143 -9.85 4.09 2.94
N GLY A 144 -8.90 4.70 2.19
CA GLY A 144 -7.50 4.29 2.15
C GLY A 144 -7.12 3.42 0.95
N CYS A 145 -8.12 2.86 0.23
CA CYS A 145 -7.93 2.24 -1.10
C CYS A 145 -8.62 3.04 -2.22
N ASP A 146 -9.39 4.05 -1.86
CA ASP A 146 -10.24 4.89 -2.72
C ASP A 146 -9.53 6.16 -3.25
N ASN A 147 -8.31 6.43 -2.82
CA ASN A 147 -7.57 7.66 -3.15
C ASN A 147 -7.51 7.93 -4.66
N ASP A 148 -7.29 6.92 -5.48
CA ASP A 148 -7.20 7.07 -6.94
C ASP A 148 -8.56 7.47 -7.53
N ILE A 149 -9.66 6.92 -7.00
CA ILE A 149 -11.03 7.22 -7.43
C ILE A 149 -11.42 8.62 -6.97
N LEU A 150 -11.15 8.97 -5.71
CA LEU A 150 -11.43 10.30 -5.17
C LEU A 150 -10.70 11.39 -5.95
N HIS A 151 -9.44 11.17 -6.29
CA HIS A 151 -8.67 12.10 -7.11
C HIS A 151 -9.26 12.27 -8.52
N LEU A 152 -9.76 11.19 -9.13
CA LEU A 152 -10.46 11.28 -10.41
C LEU A 152 -11.78 12.06 -10.30
N LEU A 153 -12.56 11.84 -9.23
CA LEU A 153 -13.81 12.57 -8.97
C LEU A 153 -13.55 14.07 -8.79
N GLU A 154 -12.54 14.44 -8.00
CA GLU A 154 -12.13 15.83 -7.82
C GLU A 154 -11.76 16.51 -9.15
N ARG A 155 -10.99 15.84 -9.99
CA ARG A 155 -10.61 16.34 -11.33
C ARG A 155 -11.80 16.46 -12.27
N CYS A 156 -12.78 15.57 -12.15
CA CYS A 156 -14.02 15.62 -12.92
C CYS A 156 -14.95 16.76 -12.49
N GLY A 157 -14.82 17.23 -11.25
CA GLY A 157 -15.65 18.28 -10.66
C GLY A 157 -17.12 17.89 -10.53
N LYS A 158 -17.43 16.61 -10.49
CA LYS A 158 -18.78 16.07 -10.34
C LYS A 158 -18.82 15.08 -9.18
N GLU A 159 -19.90 15.17 -8.42
CA GLU A 159 -20.20 14.19 -7.39
C GLU A 159 -21.10 13.07 -7.94
N PRO A 160 -20.92 11.83 -7.48
CA PRO A 160 -21.85 10.74 -7.85
C PRO A 160 -23.26 11.03 -7.32
N LYS A 161 -24.29 10.69 -8.11
CA LYS A 161 -25.69 10.86 -7.73
C LYS A 161 -26.05 10.17 -6.42
N THR A 162 -25.46 9.02 -6.19
CA THR A 162 -25.60 8.24 -4.96
C THR A 162 -24.32 7.45 -4.78
N SER A 163 -23.66 7.60 -3.64
CA SER A 163 -22.49 6.81 -3.27
C SER A 163 -22.81 5.89 -2.11
N TYR A 164 -22.32 4.66 -2.21
CA TYR A 164 -22.27 3.71 -1.10
C TYR A 164 -20.80 3.42 -0.83
N SER A 165 -20.45 3.35 0.46
CA SER A 165 -19.11 2.93 0.90
C SER A 165 -19.26 1.79 1.91
N PHE A 166 -18.34 0.84 1.94
CA PHE A 166 -18.29 -0.24 2.93
C PHE A 166 -16.85 -0.65 3.23
#